data_54cec783553684d4ab21825fa32d4f50
#
_entry.id   54cec783553684d4ab21825fa32d4f50
#
_cell.length_a   1.000
_cell.length_b   1.000
_cell.length_c   1.000
_cell.angle_alpha   90.00
_cell.angle_beta   90.00
_cell.angle_gamma   90.00
#
_symmetry.space_group_name_H-M   'P 1'
#
loop_
_entity.id
_entity.type
_entity.pdbx_description
1 polymer ?
#
loop_
_entity_poly.entity_id
_entity_poly.type
_entity_poly.pdbx_seq_one_letter_code
_entity_poly.pdbx_strand_id
1 'polypeptide(L)'
;MAMTELEQHYNKFNEEKRLDSRHGRVEFITSMKYIHNCLDDIKAAMDIASDIKILDIGAGTGRYSVPLSEEGYDVTAVELVKHNLGLLKAKNSNVKAYQGNALKLKRFEDNTFDMALLFGPMYHLFTFEDKLKALNEAKRVVKP
;
A
#
# COMPACT_ATOMS: atom_id res chain seq x y z
N MET A 1 0.25 -21.87 -12.55
CA MET A 1 -0.43 -21.77 -11.25
C MET A 1 -1.80 -21.13 -11.45
N ALA A 2 -2.84 -21.73 -10.89
CA ALA A 2 -4.20 -21.17 -11.01
C ALA A 2 -4.29 -19.84 -10.29
N MET A 3 -5.03 -18.87 -10.87
CA MET A 3 -5.27 -17.58 -10.23
C MET A 3 -6.18 -17.76 -9.01
N THR A 4 -5.91 -17.03 -7.96
CA THR A 4 -6.77 -16.96 -6.77
C THR A 4 -8.08 -16.24 -7.10
N GLU A 5 -9.11 -16.41 -6.27
CA GLU A 5 -10.37 -15.66 -6.41
C GLU A 5 -10.16 -14.15 -6.40
N LEU A 6 -9.25 -13.67 -5.60
CA LEU A 6 -8.88 -12.25 -5.52
C LEU A 6 -8.25 -11.77 -6.84
N GLU A 7 -7.32 -12.54 -7.40
CA GLU A 7 -6.72 -12.22 -8.69
C GLU A 7 -7.76 -12.21 -9.82
N GLN A 8 -8.69 -13.18 -9.81
CA GLN A 8 -9.78 -13.23 -10.77
C GLN A 8 -10.72 -12.01 -10.63
N HIS A 9 -11.01 -11.60 -9.39
CA HIS A 9 -11.83 -10.42 -9.12
C HIS A 9 -11.19 -9.17 -9.73
N TYR A 10 -9.92 -8.90 -9.43
CA TYR A 10 -9.22 -7.72 -9.94
C TYR A 10 -8.99 -7.75 -11.46
N ASN A 11 -8.82 -8.93 -12.05
CA ASN A 11 -8.74 -9.08 -13.51
C ASN A 11 -10.04 -8.74 -14.22
N LYS A 12 -11.20 -8.93 -13.56
CA LYS A 12 -12.53 -8.61 -14.11
C LYS A 12 -12.88 -7.13 -13.95
N PHE A 13 -12.40 -6.49 -12.89
CA PHE A 13 -12.69 -5.10 -12.59
C PHE A 13 -11.52 -4.21 -13.00
N ASN A 14 -11.80 -3.13 -13.69
CA ASN A 14 -10.81 -2.09 -13.96
C ASN A 14 -10.65 -1.22 -12.71
N GLU A 15 -9.67 -1.54 -11.87
CA GLU A 15 -9.42 -0.83 -10.61
C GLU A 15 -9.09 0.65 -10.86
N GLU A 16 -8.32 0.97 -11.90
CA GLU A 16 -8.04 2.35 -12.29
C GLU A 16 -9.33 3.14 -12.54
N LYS A 17 -10.26 2.55 -13.30
CA LYS A 17 -11.54 3.17 -13.61
C LYS A 17 -12.42 3.34 -12.36
N ARG A 18 -12.39 2.37 -11.44
CA ARG A 18 -13.08 2.47 -10.15
C ARG A 18 -12.55 3.66 -9.34
N LEU A 19 -11.24 3.80 -9.27
CA LEU A 19 -10.58 4.87 -8.52
C LEU A 19 -10.82 6.26 -9.15
N ASP A 20 -11.05 6.34 -10.44
CA ASP A 20 -11.38 7.59 -11.14
C ASP A 20 -12.85 7.97 -11.06
N SER A 21 -13.72 7.11 -10.51
CA SER A 21 -15.12 7.42 -10.27
C SER A 21 -15.27 8.54 -9.21
N ARG A 22 -16.46 9.16 -9.13
CA ARG A 22 -16.75 10.20 -8.13
C ARG A 22 -16.48 9.69 -6.71
N HIS A 23 -16.94 8.48 -6.39
CA HIS A 23 -16.74 7.87 -5.08
C HIS A 23 -15.25 7.56 -4.84
N GLY A 24 -14.56 7.06 -5.85
CA GLY A 24 -13.12 6.79 -5.78
C GLY A 24 -12.30 8.05 -5.54
N ARG A 25 -12.69 9.18 -6.13
CA ARG A 25 -12.03 10.47 -5.90
C ARG A 25 -12.20 10.98 -4.47
N VAL A 26 -13.41 10.85 -3.91
CA VAL A 26 -13.69 11.22 -2.51
C VAL A 26 -12.88 10.34 -1.57
N GLU A 27 -12.87 9.04 -1.80
CA GLU A 27 -12.05 8.08 -1.05
C GLU A 27 -10.57 8.46 -1.09
N PHE A 28 -10.05 8.76 -2.27
CA PHE A 28 -8.65 9.16 -2.46
C PHE A 28 -8.31 10.44 -1.70
N ILE A 29 -9.08 11.49 -1.86
CA ILE A 29 -8.84 12.80 -1.21
C ILE A 29 -8.87 12.64 0.30
N THR A 30 -9.86 11.91 0.82
CA THR A 30 -10.02 11.68 2.25
C THR A 30 -8.84 10.87 2.80
N SER A 31 -8.48 9.77 2.13
CA SER A 31 -7.36 8.93 2.54
C SER A 31 -6.04 9.68 2.51
N MET A 32 -5.78 10.46 1.46
CA MET A 32 -4.57 11.28 1.36
C MET A 32 -4.48 12.32 2.48
N LYS A 33 -5.59 12.91 2.87
CA LYS A 33 -5.63 13.84 4.00
C LYS A 33 -5.17 13.17 5.30
N TYR A 34 -5.69 11.97 5.60
CA TYR A 34 -5.27 11.23 6.80
C TYR A 34 -3.81 10.78 6.70
N ILE A 35 -3.36 10.35 5.54
CA ILE A 35 -1.95 10.00 5.30
C ILE A 35 -1.05 11.20 5.59
N HIS A 36 -1.36 12.37 5.04
CA HIS A 36 -0.58 13.58 5.28
C HIS A 36 -0.58 14.02 6.74
N ASN A 37 -1.71 13.91 7.45
CA ASN A 37 -1.76 14.18 8.87
C ASN A 37 -0.80 13.28 9.66
N CYS A 38 -0.81 11.99 9.37
CA CYS A 38 0.11 11.04 10.01
C CYS A 38 1.58 11.34 9.64
N LEU A 39 1.85 11.70 8.40
CA LEU A 39 3.20 12.08 7.97
C LEU A 39 3.69 13.36 8.67
N ASP A 40 2.82 14.32 8.90
CA ASP A 40 3.16 15.53 9.66
C ASP A 40 3.52 15.19 11.11
N ASP A 41 2.78 14.27 11.74
CA ASP A 41 3.10 13.78 13.09
C ASP A 41 4.45 13.06 13.12
N ILE A 42 4.74 12.24 12.12
CA ILE A 42 6.03 11.55 12.00
C ILE A 42 7.18 12.57 11.84
N LYS A 43 7.01 13.55 10.96
CA LYS A 43 8.01 14.61 10.74
C LYS A 43 8.28 15.39 12.03
N ALA A 44 7.25 15.72 12.80
CA ALA A 44 7.38 16.43 14.07
C ALA A 44 8.16 15.64 15.13
N ALA A 45 8.13 14.31 15.05
CA ALA A 45 8.82 13.42 15.97
C ALA A 45 10.27 13.10 15.55
N MET A 46 10.67 13.48 14.34
CA MET A 46 12.01 13.20 13.79
C MET A 46 12.93 14.40 14.00
N ASP A 47 14.14 14.15 14.53
CA ASP A 47 15.14 15.19 14.78
C ASP A 47 15.86 15.69 13.52
N ILE A 48 15.86 14.89 12.45
CA ILE A 48 16.55 15.19 11.20
C ILE A 48 15.61 14.87 10.04
N ALA A 49 15.62 15.71 8.99
CA ALA A 49 14.94 15.47 7.73
C ALA A 49 15.58 14.27 7.00
N SER A 50 15.36 13.06 7.50
CA SER A 50 15.67 11.81 6.80
C SER A 50 14.47 11.42 5.96
N ASP A 51 14.72 10.64 4.89
CA ASP A 51 13.66 10.14 4.04
C ASP A 51 12.71 9.25 4.84
N ILE A 52 11.45 9.65 4.88
CA ILE A 52 10.41 8.85 5.50
C ILE A 52 10.13 7.65 4.58
N LYS A 53 10.20 6.46 5.15
CA LYS A 53 9.96 5.19 4.44
C LYS A 53 8.53 4.73 4.64
N ILE A 54 7.81 4.61 3.53
CA ILE A 54 6.40 4.19 3.51
C ILE A 54 6.28 2.82 2.84
N LEU A 55 5.54 1.90 3.46
CA LEU A 55 5.14 0.63 2.85
C LEU A 55 3.67 0.66 2.50
N ASP A 56 3.34 0.51 1.23
CA ASP A 56 1.96 0.40 0.74
C ASP A 56 1.64 -1.09 0.51
N ILE A 57 0.86 -1.67 1.41
CA ILE A 57 0.51 -3.09 1.42
C ILE A 57 -0.81 -3.27 0.68
N GLY A 58 -0.77 -4.01 -0.43
CA GLY A 58 -1.92 -4.12 -1.32
C GLY A 58 -2.09 -2.85 -2.16
N ALA A 59 -1.01 -2.39 -2.74
CA ALA A 59 -0.91 -1.09 -3.41
C ALA A 59 -1.80 -0.95 -4.66
N GLY A 60 -2.31 -2.06 -5.20
CA GLY A 60 -3.07 -2.05 -6.43
C GLY A 60 -2.24 -1.53 -7.60
N THR A 61 -2.76 -0.53 -8.29
CA THR A 61 -2.07 0.12 -9.40
C THR A 61 -1.21 1.32 -8.98
N GLY A 62 -1.04 1.52 -7.67
CA GLY A 62 -0.20 2.58 -7.11
C GLY A 62 -0.91 3.92 -6.90
N ARG A 63 -2.20 3.91 -6.65
CA ARG A 63 -3.00 5.13 -6.47
C ARG A 63 -2.45 6.04 -5.37
N TYR A 64 -1.94 5.46 -4.28
CA TYR A 64 -1.29 6.20 -3.17
C TYR A 64 0.23 6.19 -3.31
N SER A 65 0.80 5.05 -3.69
CA SER A 65 2.26 4.88 -3.81
C SER A 65 2.90 5.90 -4.74
N VAL A 66 2.32 6.09 -5.93
CA VAL A 66 2.91 6.97 -6.96
C VAL A 66 2.89 8.43 -6.53
N PRO A 67 1.75 9.03 -6.09
CA PRO A 67 1.73 10.40 -5.61
C PRO A 67 2.66 10.64 -4.42
N LEU A 68 2.72 9.72 -3.46
CA LEU A 68 3.60 9.84 -2.31
C LEU A 68 5.09 9.79 -2.70
N SER A 69 5.43 8.95 -3.67
CA SER A 69 6.78 8.91 -4.25
C SER A 69 7.14 10.24 -4.96
N GLU A 70 6.19 10.81 -5.68
CA GLU A 70 6.36 12.11 -6.34
C GLU A 70 6.55 13.26 -5.34
N GLU A 71 5.98 13.14 -4.15
CA GLU A 71 6.19 14.07 -3.03
C GLU A 71 7.57 13.92 -2.38
N GLY A 72 8.36 12.93 -2.76
CA GLY A 72 9.72 12.72 -2.27
C GLY A 72 9.89 11.69 -1.16
N TYR A 73 8.83 10.97 -0.80
CA TYR A 73 8.92 9.88 0.18
C TYR A 73 9.55 8.62 -0.44
N ASP A 74 10.25 7.84 0.37
CA ASP A 74 10.78 6.53 -0.02
C ASP A 74 9.67 5.48 0.08
N VAL A 75 9.01 5.21 -1.04
CA VAL A 75 7.84 4.34 -1.08
C VAL A 75 8.19 2.96 -1.63
N THR A 76 7.83 1.94 -0.86
CA THR A 76 7.83 0.53 -1.28
C THR A 76 6.40 0.04 -1.36
N ALA A 77 6.06 -0.66 -2.42
CA ALA A 77 4.73 -1.21 -2.66
C ALA A 77 4.78 -2.74 -2.75
N VAL A 78 3.78 -3.37 -2.15
CA VAL A 78 3.56 -4.82 -2.27
C VAL A 78 2.17 -5.03 -2.85
N GLU A 79 2.06 -5.83 -3.91
CA GLU A 79 0.80 -6.15 -4.56
C GLU A 79 0.74 -7.63 -4.92
N LEU A 80 -0.37 -8.29 -4.54
CA LEU A 80 -0.57 -9.71 -4.77
C LEU A 80 -0.91 -10.01 -6.24
N VAL A 81 -1.72 -9.16 -6.86
CA VAL A 81 -2.26 -9.38 -8.20
C VAL A 81 -1.27 -8.89 -9.26
N LYS A 82 -0.73 -9.80 -10.05
CA LYS A 82 0.27 -9.51 -11.08
C LYS A 82 -0.17 -8.44 -12.08
N HIS A 83 -1.43 -8.46 -12.47
CA HIS A 83 -1.99 -7.47 -13.40
C HIS A 83 -1.86 -6.04 -12.83
N ASN A 84 -2.28 -5.83 -11.59
CA ASN A 84 -2.17 -4.54 -10.91
C ASN A 84 -0.72 -4.12 -10.71
N LEU A 85 0.13 -5.05 -10.32
CA LEU A 85 1.57 -4.80 -10.16
C LEU A 85 2.21 -4.35 -11.49
N GLY A 86 1.82 -4.97 -12.60
CA GLY A 86 2.27 -4.59 -13.93
C GLY A 86 1.87 -3.16 -14.29
N LEU A 87 0.63 -2.76 -13.98
CA LEU A 87 0.15 -1.39 -14.19
C LEU A 87 0.91 -0.39 -13.32
N LEU A 88 1.19 -0.73 -12.07
CA LEU A 88 2.00 0.10 -11.19
C LEU A 88 3.41 0.32 -11.75
N LYS A 89 4.09 -0.76 -12.14
CA LYS A 89 5.43 -0.69 -12.71
C LYS A 89 5.48 0.10 -14.02
N ALA A 90 4.42 0.03 -14.84
CA ALA A 90 4.32 0.76 -16.10
C ALA A 90 4.24 2.29 -15.92
N LYS A 91 3.92 2.77 -14.73
CA LYS A 91 3.90 4.22 -14.42
C LYS A 91 5.29 4.84 -14.29
N ASN A 92 6.35 4.03 -14.30
CA ASN A 92 7.75 4.49 -14.25
C ASN A 92 8.06 5.48 -13.12
N SER A 93 7.46 5.27 -11.95
CA SER A 93 7.72 6.07 -10.77
C SER A 93 8.96 5.54 -10.00
N ASN A 94 9.35 6.25 -8.95
CA ASN A 94 10.43 5.81 -8.05
C ASN A 94 9.97 4.77 -7.01
N VAL A 95 8.74 4.29 -7.11
CA VAL A 95 8.20 3.27 -6.21
C VAL A 95 8.94 1.94 -6.42
N LYS A 96 9.43 1.36 -5.33
CA LYS A 96 9.98 0.00 -5.32
C LYS A 96 8.82 -0.97 -5.18
N ALA A 97 8.45 -1.67 -6.25
CA ALA A 97 7.26 -2.50 -6.31
C ALA A 97 7.60 -4.00 -6.39
N TYR A 98 6.97 -4.79 -5.51
CA TYR A 98 7.18 -6.22 -5.39
C TYR A 98 5.86 -6.98 -5.33
N GLN A 99 5.84 -8.19 -5.90
CA GLN A 99 4.73 -9.09 -5.68
C GLN A 99 4.80 -9.68 -4.27
N GLY A 100 3.68 -9.70 -3.56
CA GLY A 100 3.64 -10.28 -2.21
C GLY A 100 2.25 -10.30 -1.61
N ASN A 101 2.13 -11.02 -0.49
CA ASN A 101 0.90 -11.21 0.24
C ASN A 101 0.96 -10.46 1.58
N ALA A 102 -0.09 -9.71 1.89
CA ALA A 102 -0.23 -8.97 3.16
C ALA A 102 -0.11 -9.85 4.42
N LEU A 103 -0.44 -11.13 4.29
CA LEU A 103 -0.34 -12.10 5.41
C LEU A 103 1.09 -12.52 5.71
N LYS A 104 2.04 -12.23 4.83
CA LYS A 104 3.41 -12.75 4.94
C LYS A 104 4.39 -11.81 4.24
N LEU A 105 4.90 -10.86 4.99
CA LEU A 105 5.84 -9.84 4.50
C LEU A 105 7.30 -10.20 4.83
N LYS A 106 7.70 -11.46 4.62
CA LYS A 106 9.03 -11.97 4.95
C LYS A 106 10.19 -11.25 4.27
N ARG A 107 9.92 -10.57 3.17
CA ARG A 107 10.91 -9.75 2.46
C ARG A 107 11.47 -8.64 3.35
N PHE A 108 10.65 -8.15 4.29
CA PHE A 108 10.98 -7.00 5.10
C PHE A 108 11.30 -7.41 6.54
N GLU A 109 12.36 -6.80 7.07
CA GLU A 109 12.75 -6.95 8.47
C GLU A 109 11.81 -6.15 9.38
N ASP A 110 11.87 -6.44 10.68
CA ASP A 110 11.16 -5.70 11.70
C ASP A 110 11.61 -4.24 11.72
N ASN A 111 10.69 -3.34 12.06
CA ASN A 111 11.02 -1.93 12.31
C ASN A 111 11.75 -1.23 11.14
N THR A 112 11.34 -1.52 9.90
CA THR A 112 11.99 -1.00 8.69
C THR A 112 11.35 0.31 8.21
N PHE A 113 10.03 0.42 8.30
CA PHE A 113 9.27 1.53 7.74
C PHE A 113 8.80 2.50 8.83
N ASP A 114 8.60 3.75 8.45
CA ASP A 114 8.04 4.78 9.32
C ASP A 114 6.52 4.78 9.29
N MET A 115 5.92 4.34 8.18
CA MET A 115 4.47 4.22 7.99
C MET A 115 4.14 3.02 7.12
N ALA A 116 3.01 2.38 7.38
CA ALA A 116 2.42 1.39 6.50
C ALA A 116 0.97 1.75 6.16
N LEU A 117 0.61 1.59 4.89
CA LEU A 117 -0.76 1.70 4.42
C LEU A 117 -1.32 0.28 4.24
N LEU A 118 -2.50 0.03 4.78
CA LEU A 118 -3.14 -1.28 4.70
C LEU A 118 -4.64 -1.07 4.41
N PHE A 119 -4.97 -0.70 3.19
CA PHE A 119 -6.34 -0.40 2.80
C PHE A 119 -7.02 -1.56 2.07
N GLY A 120 -6.54 -1.88 0.86
CA GLY A 120 -7.15 -2.89 -0.01
C GLY A 120 -7.29 -4.27 0.62
N PRO A 121 -6.24 -4.85 1.25
CA PRO A 121 -6.33 -6.19 1.82
C PRO A 121 -7.42 -6.35 2.86
N MET A 122 -7.74 -5.31 3.62
CA MET A 122 -8.77 -5.38 4.67
C MET A 122 -10.17 -5.59 4.12
N TYR A 123 -10.42 -5.25 2.85
CA TYR A 123 -11.69 -5.51 2.17
C TYR A 123 -11.81 -6.95 1.63
N HIS A 124 -10.68 -7.63 1.41
CA HIS A 124 -10.62 -8.92 0.74
C HIS A 124 -10.28 -10.08 1.67
N LEU A 125 -9.88 -9.79 2.89
CA LEU A 125 -9.64 -10.79 3.93
C LEU A 125 -10.94 -11.05 4.69
N PHE A 126 -11.51 -12.24 4.52
CA PHE A 126 -12.84 -12.57 5.03
C PHE A 126 -12.84 -13.00 6.48
N THR A 127 -11.76 -13.59 6.98
CA THR A 127 -11.68 -14.08 8.35
C THR A 127 -11.06 -13.03 9.27
N PHE A 128 -11.51 -13.02 10.53
CA PHE A 128 -10.88 -12.21 11.58
C PHE A 128 -9.40 -12.58 11.77
N GLU A 129 -9.09 -13.86 11.70
CA GLU A 129 -7.73 -14.38 11.84
C GLU A 129 -6.80 -13.81 10.77
N ASP A 130 -7.22 -13.81 9.49
CA ASP A 130 -6.43 -13.26 8.40
C ASP A 130 -6.26 -11.75 8.51
N LYS A 131 -7.31 -11.02 8.90
CA LYS A 131 -7.23 -9.58 9.15
C LYS A 131 -6.23 -9.26 10.26
N LEU A 132 -6.29 -10.01 11.35
CA LEU A 132 -5.36 -9.85 12.48
C LEU A 132 -3.92 -10.16 12.05
N LYS A 133 -3.73 -11.20 11.26
CA LYS A 133 -2.42 -11.57 10.72
C LYS A 133 -1.83 -10.47 9.85
N ALA A 134 -2.62 -9.88 8.95
CA ALA A 134 -2.19 -8.76 8.12
C ALA A 134 -1.81 -7.53 8.97
N LEU A 135 -2.62 -7.21 9.98
CA LEU A 135 -2.33 -6.11 10.91
C LEU A 135 -1.04 -6.36 11.71
N ASN A 136 -0.82 -7.58 12.16
CA ASN A 136 0.39 -7.94 12.91
C ASN A 136 1.64 -7.86 12.03
N GLU A 137 1.56 -8.27 10.76
CA GLU A 137 2.66 -8.12 9.82
C GLU A 137 2.95 -6.63 9.53
N ALA A 138 1.91 -5.82 9.30
CA ALA A 138 2.07 -4.39 9.13
C ALA A 138 2.71 -3.73 10.36
N LYS A 139 2.25 -4.10 11.56
CA LYS A 139 2.83 -3.61 12.82
C LYS A 139 4.29 -4.03 13.00
N ARG A 140 4.64 -5.27 12.64
CA ARG A 140 6.00 -5.79 12.76
C ARG A 140 7.01 -4.99 11.95
N VAL A 141 6.66 -4.63 10.72
CA VAL A 141 7.57 -3.94 9.80
C VAL A 141 7.67 -2.43 10.03
N VAL A 142 6.77 -1.85 10.82
CA VAL A 142 6.78 -0.44 11.17
C VAL A 142 7.53 -0.21 12.48
N LYS A 143 8.31 0.85 12.54
CA LYS A 143 9.00 1.29 13.76
C LYS A 143 7.98 1.64 14.86
N PRO A 144 8.31 1.39 16.14
CA PRO A 144 7.44 1.75 17.25
C PRO A 144 7.23 3.26 17.37
#